data_e002a776b87a21cca731d276239e1834
#
_entry.id   e002a776b87a21cca731d276239e1834
#
_cell.length_a   1.000
_cell.length_b   1.000
_cell.length_c   1.000
_cell.angle_alpha   90.00
_cell.angle_beta   90.00
_cell.angle_gamma   90.00
#
_symmetry.space_group_name_H-M   'P 1'
#
loop_
_entity.id
_entity.type
_entity.pdbx_description
1 polymer ?
#
loop_
_entity_poly.entity_id
_entity_poly.type
_entity_poly.pdbx_seq_one_letter_code
_entity_poly.pdbx_strand_id
1 'polypeptide(L)'
;MQLWRMEADGSNPTRMTFDESNNWFGHVSPDGQRVVFISYRKGDVEPDKHPPNKNVQLRLMSAAGGEFRVIAELFGGQGTVNVNSWAPDSRQIAFVSYRLKGTA
;
A
#
# COMPACT_ATOMS: atom_id res chain seq x y z
N MET A 1 0.14 -8.06 8.88
CA MET A 1 1.27 -7.28 8.28
C MET A 1 0.96 -5.79 8.42
N GLN A 2 1.91 -5.03 8.93
CA GLN A 2 1.74 -3.59 9.13
C GLN A 2 2.97 -2.85 8.60
N LEU A 3 2.78 -1.57 8.26
CA LEU A 3 3.87 -0.72 7.81
C LEU A 3 4.62 -0.12 8.99
N TRP A 4 5.93 -0.06 8.86
CA TRP A 4 6.85 0.58 9.79
C TRP A 4 7.80 1.48 9.01
N ARG A 5 8.30 2.52 9.66
CA ARG A 5 9.38 3.36 9.13
C ARG A 5 10.54 3.40 10.12
N MET A 6 11.71 3.70 9.64
CA MET A 6 12.91 3.89 10.47
C MET A 6 13.85 4.87 9.78
N GLU A 7 14.82 5.37 10.54
CA GLU A 7 15.90 6.17 9.98
C GLU A 7 16.76 5.31 9.04
N ALA A 8 17.50 5.95 8.13
CA ALA A 8 18.33 5.24 7.15
C ALA A 8 19.38 4.33 7.80
N ASP A 9 19.81 4.64 9.03
CA ASP A 9 20.76 3.82 9.79
C ASP A 9 20.10 2.68 10.56
N GLY A 10 18.77 2.51 10.43
CA GLY A 10 17.99 1.48 11.12
C GLY A 10 17.48 1.87 12.48
N SER A 11 17.79 3.08 12.96
CA SER A 11 17.32 3.55 14.27
C SER A 11 15.88 4.07 14.23
N ASN A 12 15.26 4.18 15.40
CA ASN A 12 13.93 4.74 15.63
C ASN A 12 12.82 4.07 14.76
N PRO A 13 12.68 2.72 14.78
CA PRO A 13 11.58 2.08 14.09
C PRO A 13 10.25 2.55 14.66
N THR A 14 9.35 2.99 13.79
CA THR A 14 8.06 3.56 14.17
C THR A 14 6.96 2.88 13.38
N ARG A 15 6.00 2.27 14.08
CA ARG A 15 4.84 1.67 13.42
C ARG A 15 3.93 2.75 12.84
N MET A 16 3.49 2.57 11.61
CA MET A 16 2.68 3.54 10.88
C MET A 16 1.21 3.15 10.75
N THR A 17 0.91 1.85 10.69
CA THR A 17 -0.46 1.36 10.53
C THR A 17 -0.87 0.47 11.69
N PHE A 18 -2.14 0.57 12.10
CA PHE A 18 -2.64 -0.03 13.34
C PHE A 18 -3.96 -0.78 13.17
N ASP A 19 -4.45 -0.96 11.96
CA ASP A 19 -5.72 -1.61 11.72
C ASP A 19 -5.58 -3.14 11.59
N GLU A 20 -6.68 -3.83 11.37
CA GLU A 20 -6.72 -5.28 11.24
C GLU A 20 -6.38 -5.78 9.84
N SER A 21 -6.30 -4.88 8.86
CA SER A 21 -5.94 -5.23 7.49
C SER A 21 -4.46 -5.61 7.40
N ASN A 22 -4.09 -6.31 6.32
CA ASN A 22 -2.70 -6.61 6.02
C ASN A 22 -2.19 -5.60 5.00
N ASN A 23 -1.25 -4.76 5.42
CA ASN A 23 -0.75 -3.61 4.68
C ASN A 23 0.65 -3.89 4.14
N TRP A 24 0.83 -3.72 2.83
CA TRP A 24 2.04 -4.06 2.10
C TRP A 24 2.48 -2.93 1.19
N PHE A 25 3.75 -2.97 0.77
CA PHE A 25 4.30 -2.14 -0.31
C PHE A 25 4.07 -0.64 -0.10
N GLY A 26 4.56 -0.12 1.03
CA GLY A 26 4.53 1.30 1.30
C GLY A 26 5.56 2.04 0.45
N HIS A 27 5.12 3.06 -0.30
CA HIS A 27 5.99 3.87 -1.16
C HIS A 27 5.82 5.34 -0.83
N VAL A 28 6.93 5.97 -0.47
CA VAL A 28 6.96 7.40 -0.13
C VAL A 28 7.00 8.23 -1.41
N SER A 29 6.22 9.31 -1.44
CA SER A 29 6.23 10.25 -2.55
C SER A 29 7.59 10.97 -2.66
N PRO A 30 7.98 11.46 -3.86
CA PRO A 30 9.26 12.14 -4.05
C PRO A 30 9.49 13.32 -3.12
N ASP A 31 8.41 14.03 -2.73
CA ASP A 31 8.52 15.16 -1.79
C ASP A 31 8.61 14.72 -0.32
N GLY A 32 8.57 13.42 -0.04
CA GLY A 32 8.67 12.88 1.31
C GLY A 32 7.44 13.06 2.19
N GLN A 33 6.31 13.55 1.66
CA GLN A 33 5.16 13.96 2.45
C GLN A 33 4.12 12.86 2.65
N ARG A 34 4.02 11.91 1.73
CA ARG A 34 2.94 10.92 1.71
C ARG A 34 3.45 9.52 1.43
N VAL A 35 2.69 8.53 1.91
CA VAL A 35 2.94 7.12 1.63
C VAL A 35 1.68 6.53 1.02
N VAL A 36 1.83 5.85 -0.12
CA VAL A 36 0.78 5.00 -0.69
C VAL A 36 1.10 3.56 -0.34
N PHE A 37 0.09 2.76 -0.05
CA PHE A 37 0.26 1.35 0.24
C PHE A 37 -0.98 0.56 -0.14
N ILE A 38 -0.80 -0.75 -0.29
CA ILE A 38 -1.90 -1.66 -0.60
C ILE A 38 -2.38 -2.36 0.68
N SER A 39 -3.68 -2.58 0.77
CA SER A 39 -4.28 -3.20 1.94
C SER A 39 -5.18 -4.36 1.55
N TYR A 40 -4.93 -5.51 2.16
CA TYR A 40 -5.76 -6.71 2.05
C TYR A 40 -6.69 -6.78 3.24
N ARG A 41 -7.94 -7.17 3.00
CA ARG A 41 -8.93 -7.36 4.06
C ARG A 41 -8.47 -8.46 5.02
N LYS A 42 -8.70 -8.25 6.32
CA LYS A 42 -8.44 -9.27 7.33
C LYS A 42 -9.14 -10.59 6.96
N GLY A 43 -8.39 -11.68 7.01
CA GLY A 43 -8.91 -13.02 6.75
C GLY A 43 -8.88 -13.44 5.29
N ASP A 44 -8.70 -12.51 4.33
CA ASP A 44 -8.63 -12.85 2.91
C ASP A 44 -7.29 -13.47 2.52
N VAL A 45 -6.24 -13.16 3.27
CA VAL A 45 -4.89 -13.67 3.02
C VAL A 45 -4.22 -13.94 4.36
N GLU A 46 -3.21 -14.81 4.36
CA GLU A 46 -2.34 -14.96 5.53
C GLU A 46 -1.48 -13.71 5.69
N PRO A 47 -1.17 -13.30 6.93
CA PRO A 47 -0.45 -12.05 7.18
C PRO A 47 0.91 -11.92 6.48
N ASP A 48 1.56 -13.02 6.16
CA ASP A 48 2.86 -13.04 5.49
C ASP A 48 2.75 -13.23 3.97
N LYS A 49 1.55 -13.17 3.41
CA LYS A 49 1.29 -13.36 1.99
C LYS A 49 0.72 -12.11 1.36
N HIS A 50 1.05 -11.90 0.09
CA HIS A 50 0.52 -10.79 -0.72
C HIS A 50 0.17 -11.30 -2.11
N PRO A 51 -0.81 -12.23 -2.24
CA PRO A 51 -1.13 -12.85 -3.53
C PRO A 51 -1.83 -11.89 -4.49
N PRO A 52 -1.83 -12.20 -5.80
CA PRO A 52 -2.66 -11.48 -6.76
C PRO A 52 -4.12 -11.91 -6.65
N ASN A 53 -4.99 -11.27 -7.43
CA ASN A 53 -6.40 -11.65 -7.60
C ASN A 53 -7.21 -11.61 -6.31
N LYS A 54 -7.03 -10.56 -5.54
CA LYS A 54 -7.82 -10.27 -4.34
C LYS A 54 -8.47 -8.90 -4.45
N ASN A 55 -9.56 -8.71 -3.71
CA ASN A 55 -10.13 -7.38 -3.55
C ASN A 55 -9.28 -6.62 -2.54
N VAL A 56 -8.66 -5.55 -2.98
CA VAL A 56 -7.72 -4.77 -2.19
C VAL A 56 -8.07 -3.29 -2.25
N GLN A 57 -7.48 -2.53 -1.33
CA GLN A 57 -7.56 -1.08 -1.32
C GLN A 57 -6.17 -0.49 -1.50
N LEU A 58 -6.10 0.60 -2.27
CA LEU A 58 -4.98 1.52 -2.20
C LEU A 58 -5.31 2.59 -1.19
N ARG A 59 -4.38 2.85 -0.30
CA ARG A 59 -4.53 3.79 0.80
C ARG A 59 -3.40 4.80 0.78
N LEU A 60 -3.70 5.99 1.25
CA LEU A 60 -2.76 7.11 1.31
C LEU A 60 -2.73 7.65 2.73
N MET A 61 -1.54 7.94 3.24
CA MET A 61 -1.38 8.56 4.55
C MET A 61 -0.20 9.53 4.55
N SER A 62 -0.13 10.38 5.56
CA SER A 62 1.03 11.23 5.79
C SER A 62 2.25 10.38 6.13
N ALA A 63 3.41 10.75 5.62
CA ALA A 63 4.67 10.10 5.98
C ALA A 63 5.02 10.32 7.46
N ALA A 64 4.42 11.30 8.11
CA ALA A 64 4.58 11.53 9.55
C ALA A 64 3.71 10.61 10.41
N GLY A 65 2.82 9.83 9.80
CA GLY A 65 1.89 8.96 10.51
C GLY A 65 0.49 9.55 10.58
N GLY A 66 -0.38 8.91 11.34
CA GLY A 66 -1.77 9.33 11.50
C GLY A 66 -2.74 8.45 10.73
N GLU A 67 -3.87 9.03 10.35
CA GLU A 67 -4.93 8.31 9.66
C GLU A 67 -4.62 8.13 8.17
N PHE A 68 -5.15 7.06 7.60
CA PHE A 68 -5.13 6.84 6.15
C PHE A 68 -6.49 7.17 5.55
N ARG A 69 -6.50 7.36 4.23
CA ARG A 69 -7.74 7.36 3.45
C ARG A 69 -7.63 6.39 2.30
N VAL A 70 -8.75 5.80 1.90
CA VAL A 70 -8.82 4.92 0.74
C VAL A 70 -8.91 5.77 -0.52
N ILE A 71 -7.99 5.56 -1.45
CA ILE A 71 -7.96 6.29 -2.72
C ILE A 71 -8.45 5.45 -3.88
N ALA A 72 -8.45 4.12 -3.75
CA ALA A 72 -8.99 3.22 -4.76
C ALA A 72 -9.35 1.88 -4.15
N GLU A 73 -10.41 1.27 -4.67
CA GLU A 73 -10.76 -0.12 -4.40
C GLU A 73 -10.71 -0.87 -5.72
N LEU A 74 -10.00 -2.00 -5.75
CA LEU A 74 -9.73 -2.70 -7.00
C LEU A 74 -9.49 -4.19 -6.76
N PHE A 75 -9.51 -4.93 -7.86
CA PHE A 75 -9.10 -6.33 -7.88
C PHE A 75 -7.63 -6.38 -8.30
N GLY A 76 -6.77 -6.88 -7.43
CA GLY A 76 -5.33 -6.86 -7.65
C GLY A 76 -4.57 -7.58 -6.55
N GLY A 77 -3.55 -6.93 -6.01
CA GLY A 77 -2.67 -7.48 -4.99
C GLY A 77 -1.24 -7.48 -5.46
N GLN A 78 -0.60 -8.66 -5.52
CA GLN A 78 0.74 -8.80 -6.08
C GLN A 78 0.77 -8.22 -7.50
N GLY A 79 1.69 -7.30 -7.76
CA GLY A 79 1.84 -6.62 -9.05
C GLY A 79 1.11 -5.29 -9.17
N THR A 80 0.24 -4.94 -8.23
CA THR A 80 -0.50 -3.68 -8.28
C THR A 80 0.40 -2.47 -8.00
N VAL A 81 1.14 -2.48 -6.90
CA VAL A 81 2.07 -1.40 -6.51
C VAL A 81 3.35 -1.96 -5.88
N ASN A 82 3.88 -3.03 -6.41
CA ASN A 82 5.10 -3.65 -5.84
C ASN A 82 6.29 -2.71 -5.87
N VAL A 83 6.36 -1.82 -6.86
CA VAL A 83 7.44 -0.84 -7.01
C VAL A 83 6.88 0.57 -6.84
N ASN A 84 7.76 1.50 -6.47
CA ASN A 84 7.38 2.90 -6.33
C ASN A 84 7.02 3.46 -7.71
N SER A 85 5.79 3.91 -7.86
CA SER A 85 5.25 4.44 -9.11
C SER A 85 4.68 5.86 -8.95
N TRP A 86 5.18 6.59 -7.97
CA TRP A 86 4.86 8.01 -7.83
C TRP A 86 5.40 8.81 -9.02
N ALA A 87 4.59 9.76 -9.51
CA ALA A 87 5.08 10.75 -10.48
C ALA A 87 6.08 11.70 -9.79
N PRO A 88 7.03 12.29 -10.56
CA PRO A 88 8.02 13.19 -9.96
C PRO A 88 7.44 14.39 -9.22
N ASP A 89 6.23 14.84 -9.60
CA ASP A 89 5.55 15.96 -8.96
C ASP A 89 4.83 15.59 -7.65
N SER A 90 4.87 14.33 -7.24
CA SER A 90 4.21 13.81 -6.04
C SER A 90 2.69 13.94 -6.04
N ARG A 91 2.07 14.11 -7.20
CA ARG A 91 0.62 14.31 -7.33
C ARG A 91 -0.12 13.13 -7.92
N GLN A 92 0.60 12.20 -8.54
CA GLN A 92 0.00 11.07 -9.24
C GLN A 92 0.76 9.80 -8.92
N ILE A 93 0.04 8.69 -8.92
CA ILE A 93 0.63 7.35 -8.86
C ILE A 93 0.06 6.52 -10.00
N ALA A 94 0.84 5.53 -10.44
CA ALA A 94 0.35 4.49 -11.35
C ALA A 94 0.19 3.20 -10.56
N PHE A 95 -0.84 2.43 -10.90
CA PHE A 95 -1.06 1.11 -10.31
C PHE A 95 -1.73 0.20 -11.33
N VAL A 96 -1.67 -1.10 -11.07
CA VAL A 96 -2.24 -2.11 -11.95
C VAL A 96 -3.43 -2.77 -11.25
N SER A 97 -4.57 -2.80 -11.92
CA SER A 97 -5.71 -3.62 -11.52
C SER A 97 -5.82 -4.82 -12.47
N TYR A 98 -6.45 -5.88 -12.00
CA TYR A 98 -6.62 -7.10 -12.77
C TYR A 98 -8.08 -7.36 -13.06
N ARG A 99 -8.30 -8.08 -14.14
CA ARG A 99 -9.59 -8.66 -14.47
C ARG A 99 -9.37 -10.10 -14.91
N LEU A 100 -10.11 -11.02 -14.34
CA LEU A 100 -10.00 -12.41 -14.74
C LEU A 100 -10.51 -12.58 -16.16
N LYS A 101 -9.82 -13.41 -16.94
CA LYS A 101 -10.19 -13.71 -18.32
C LYS A 101 -11.60 -14.31 -18.35
N GLY A 102 -12.47 -13.77 -19.21
CA GLY A 102 -13.85 -14.25 -19.34
C GLY A 102 -14.83 -13.57 -18.38
N THR A 103 -14.38 -12.68 -17.47
CA THR A 103 -15.28 -11.87 -16.65
C THR A 103 -15.68 -10.60 -17.41
N ALA A 104 -16.92 -10.22 -17.26
CA ALA A 104 -17.45 -9.01 -17.88
C ALA A 104 -17.06 -7.76 -17.10
#